data_05b10488e864e9c1ad9622b654a5c34f
#
_entry.id   05b10488e864e9c1ad9622b654a5c34f
#
_cell.length_a   1.000
_cell.length_b   1.000
_cell.length_c   1.000
_cell.angle_alpha   90.00
_cell.angle_beta   90.00
_cell.angle_gamma   90.00
#
_symmetry.space_group_name_H-M   'P 1'
#
loop_
_entity.id
_entity.type
_entity.pdbx_description
1 polymer ?
#
loop_
_entity_poly.entity_id
_entity_poly.type
_entity_poly.pdbx_seq_one_letter_code
_entity_poly.pdbx_strand_id
1 'polypeptide(L)'
;MYRFDEFLVDPKTWKLSRDGREVHLEPVVLKLLIYLIENRERLVTRHELMDTVWGDTVISESALTKAVARLRKALGDDSATHRYLETVRSRGYRFVAVVEEIESPNQHNHSPGKGHATIVRRALLASAAAILALVIVAVFWPGTLQHETPEEEVIRSLAVLPLNNLTGDPEQDYYVDGLHDILVTELSQMRRLRVTSRQSTSRYRNSDLPTTEIARELGVDAIVEGSLLREGNRIEVTVQLIDGRSDEHLWAQRYTREAPYVFDLISEVADAIDAEITAKLPQEGDRLTHERMGPLDPRAIDAYALGVAHLDRFNRDGIRTAIGQFQTAVAIEPKFALSWGQLAVAHAMDALFGFTPPHESIEKWQAAALKAIEADDQVAIGHSALGWARMYTGDFDGACESFAEALRLDPSAPYAMHGDADCLMLDGRMDENVARIREISRVSPFS
;
A
#
# COMPACT_ATOMS: atom_id res chain seq x y z
N MET A 1 -33.61 -10.03 -15.50
CA MET A 1 -32.38 -10.85 -15.58
C MET A 1 -31.85 -10.80 -16.99
N TYR A 2 -30.52 -10.84 -17.13
CA TYR A 2 -29.84 -10.81 -18.43
C TYR A 2 -29.15 -12.14 -18.69
N ARG A 3 -29.38 -12.75 -19.87
CA ARG A 3 -28.72 -13.97 -20.30
C ARG A 3 -27.86 -13.67 -21.52
N PHE A 4 -26.63 -14.16 -21.52
CA PHE A 4 -25.74 -14.16 -22.68
C PHE A 4 -24.84 -15.42 -22.65
N ASP A 5 -24.82 -16.15 -23.72
CA ASP A 5 -24.21 -17.48 -23.83
C ASP A 5 -24.57 -18.37 -22.61
N GLU A 6 -23.54 -18.88 -21.89
CA GLU A 6 -23.68 -19.69 -20.68
C GLU A 6 -23.92 -18.89 -19.39
N PHE A 7 -23.96 -17.55 -19.46
CA PHE A 7 -24.05 -16.67 -18.29
C PHE A 7 -25.48 -16.16 -18.07
N LEU A 8 -25.83 -16.06 -16.78
CA LEU A 8 -27.06 -15.43 -16.31
C LEU A 8 -26.71 -14.41 -15.21
N VAL A 9 -27.05 -13.14 -15.42
CA VAL A 9 -26.89 -12.04 -14.48
C VAL A 9 -28.23 -11.65 -13.91
N ASP A 10 -28.34 -11.62 -12.60
CA ASP A 10 -29.52 -11.10 -11.90
C ASP A 10 -29.17 -9.79 -11.16
N PRO A 11 -29.57 -8.63 -11.71
CA PRO A 11 -29.30 -7.34 -11.07
C PRO A 11 -30.00 -7.14 -9.72
N LYS A 12 -31.11 -7.89 -9.46
CA LYS A 12 -31.86 -7.76 -8.20
C LYS A 12 -31.21 -8.50 -7.05
N THR A 13 -30.66 -9.68 -7.33
CA THR A 13 -29.99 -10.51 -6.31
C THR A 13 -28.46 -10.34 -6.33
N TRP A 14 -27.95 -9.50 -7.24
CA TRP A 14 -26.50 -9.25 -7.40
C TRP A 14 -25.71 -10.54 -7.58
N LYS A 15 -26.16 -11.40 -8.53
CA LYS A 15 -25.52 -12.68 -8.79
C LYS A 15 -25.21 -12.85 -10.27
N LEU A 16 -24.02 -13.42 -10.52
CA LEU A 16 -23.64 -13.97 -11.81
C LEU A 16 -23.61 -15.49 -11.69
N SER A 17 -24.17 -16.20 -12.65
CA SER A 17 -24.04 -17.66 -12.74
C SER A 17 -23.64 -18.09 -14.14
N ARG A 18 -22.89 -19.19 -14.22
CA ARG A 18 -22.49 -19.87 -15.45
C ARG A 18 -22.96 -21.30 -15.39
N ASP A 19 -23.77 -21.75 -16.35
CA ASP A 19 -24.39 -23.09 -16.38
C ASP A 19 -25.04 -23.47 -15.03
N GLY A 20 -25.70 -22.51 -14.37
CA GLY A 20 -26.40 -22.70 -13.10
C GLY A 20 -25.48 -22.74 -11.86
N ARG A 21 -24.19 -22.56 -12.00
CA ARG A 21 -23.25 -22.43 -10.88
C ARG A 21 -22.92 -20.96 -10.65
N GLU A 22 -22.92 -20.54 -9.39
CA GLU A 22 -22.58 -19.17 -9.02
C GLU A 22 -21.10 -18.86 -9.34
N VAL A 23 -20.88 -17.74 -10.05
CA VAL A 23 -19.53 -17.19 -10.31
C VAL A 23 -19.35 -16.02 -9.38
N HIS A 24 -18.40 -16.15 -8.46
CA HIS A 24 -18.14 -15.10 -7.49
C HIS A 24 -17.41 -13.93 -8.16
N LEU A 25 -18.05 -12.76 -8.13
CA LEU A 25 -17.49 -11.50 -8.59
C LEU A 25 -17.55 -10.48 -7.46
N GLU A 26 -16.53 -9.65 -7.38
CA GLU A 26 -16.54 -8.50 -6.49
C GLU A 26 -17.73 -7.58 -6.83
N PRO A 27 -18.35 -6.93 -5.82
CA PRO A 27 -19.52 -6.08 -6.05
C PRO A 27 -19.31 -5.02 -7.12
N VAL A 28 -18.12 -4.39 -7.14
CA VAL A 28 -17.77 -3.34 -8.11
C VAL A 28 -17.61 -3.90 -9.52
N VAL A 29 -17.06 -5.11 -9.67
CA VAL A 29 -16.89 -5.78 -10.97
C VAL A 29 -18.24 -6.26 -11.52
N LEU A 30 -19.11 -6.70 -10.63
CA LEU A 30 -20.49 -7.06 -11.01
C LEU A 30 -21.31 -5.82 -11.40
N LYS A 31 -21.13 -4.69 -10.69
CA LYS A 31 -21.74 -3.40 -11.04
C LYS A 31 -21.28 -2.92 -12.42
N LEU A 32 -19.98 -3.05 -12.70
CA LEU A 32 -19.39 -2.76 -14.00
C LEU A 32 -20.02 -3.62 -15.10
N LEU A 33 -20.17 -4.93 -14.88
CA LEU A 33 -20.79 -5.83 -15.84
C LEU A 33 -22.24 -5.44 -16.13
N ILE A 34 -23.04 -5.23 -15.07
CA ILE A 34 -24.46 -4.84 -15.20
C ILE A 34 -24.58 -3.54 -15.99
N TYR A 35 -23.77 -2.53 -15.64
CA TYR A 35 -23.81 -1.24 -16.32
C TYR A 35 -23.42 -1.34 -17.80
N LEU A 36 -22.43 -2.14 -18.14
CA LEU A 36 -22.03 -2.39 -19.53
C LEU A 36 -23.08 -3.16 -20.32
N ILE A 37 -23.79 -4.11 -19.71
CA ILE A 37 -24.91 -4.83 -20.32
C ILE A 37 -26.08 -3.89 -20.59
N GLU A 38 -26.44 -3.03 -19.64
CA GLU A 38 -27.52 -2.06 -19.77
C GLU A 38 -27.25 -1.01 -20.84
N ASN A 39 -25.98 -0.68 -21.09
CA ASN A 39 -25.51 0.28 -22.09
C ASN A 39 -24.88 -0.36 -23.35
N ARG A 40 -25.21 -1.63 -23.65
CA ARG A 40 -24.59 -2.43 -24.72
C ARG A 40 -24.72 -1.82 -26.14
N GLU A 41 -25.73 -0.97 -26.33
CA GLU A 41 -25.99 -0.32 -27.62
C GLU A 41 -24.97 0.78 -27.98
N ARG A 42 -24.13 1.18 -27.04
CA ARG A 42 -23.19 2.29 -27.21
C ARG A 42 -21.82 2.02 -26.60
N LEU A 43 -20.85 2.80 -26.99
CA LEU A 43 -19.55 2.86 -26.30
C LEU A 43 -19.73 3.62 -24.98
N VAL A 44 -19.32 3.03 -23.87
CA VAL A 44 -19.28 3.67 -22.55
C VAL A 44 -17.87 4.19 -22.32
N THR A 45 -17.74 5.49 -22.02
CA THR A 45 -16.44 6.11 -21.83
C THR A 45 -15.80 5.72 -20.51
N ARG A 46 -14.47 5.83 -20.40
CA ARG A 46 -13.76 5.54 -19.15
C ARG A 46 -14.23 6.44 -18.01
N HIS A 47 -14.37 7.74 -18.28
CA HIS A 47 -14.85 8.71 -17.29
C HIS A 47 -16.25 8.35 -16.78
N GLU A 48 -17.17 8.06 -17.70
CA GLU A 48 -18.54 7.64 -17.37
C GLU A 48 -18.57 6.37 -16.51
N LEU A 49 -17.70 5.38 -16.81
CA LEU A 49 -17.59 4.17 -16.00
C LEU A 49 -17.06 4.47 -14.61
N MET A 50 -16.04 5.32 -14.50
CA MET A 50 -15.50 5.72 -13.20
C MET A 50 -16.55 6.44 -12.36
N ASP A 51 -17.25 7.40 -12.91
CA ASP A 51 -18.27 8.17 -12.20
C ASP A 51 -19.48 7.32 -11.78
N THR A 52 -19.92 6.40 -12.66
CA THR A 52 -21.16 5.64 -12.40
C THR A 52 -20.92 4.40 -11.55
N VAL A 53 -19.82 3.69 -11.78
CA VAL A 53 -19.54 2.42 -11.09
C VAL A 53 -18.98 2.69 -9.70
N TRP A 54 -18.10 3.67 -9.56
CA TRP A 54 -17.44 4.02 -8.29
C TRP A 54 -18.07 5.24 -7.58
N GLY A 55 -18.90 6.04 -8.27
CA GLY A 55 -19.59 7.21 -7.68
C GLY A 55 -18.59 8.28 -7.26
N ASP A 56 -18.77 8.80 -6.04
CA ASP A 56 -17.91 9.87 -5.49
C ASP A 56 -16.52 9.39 -5.05
N THR A 57 -16.21 8.08 -5.21
CA THR A 57 -14.89 7.55 -4.86
C THR A 57 -13.90 7.94 -5.95
N VAL A 58 -12.89 8.70 -5.60
CA VAL A 58 -11.80 9.08 -6.52
C VAL A 58 -10.95 7.85 -6.80
N ILE A 59 -11.06 7.32 -8.02
CA ILE A 59 -10.26 6.17 -8.46
C ILE A 59 -9.31 6.54 -9.60
N SER A 60 -8.19 5.83 -9.69
CA SER A 60 -7.28 5.94 -10.83
C SER A 60 -7.81 5.17 -12.05
N GLU A 61 -7.37 5.53 -13.27
CA GLU A 61 -7.67 4.75 -14.47
C GLU A 61 -7.18 3.30 -14.39
N SER A 62 -6.18 3.02 -13.54
CA SER A 62 -5.68 1.67 -13.29
C SER A 62 -6.72 0.79 -12.61
N ALA A 63 -7.54 1.33 -11.69
CA ALA A 63 -8.60 0.58 -11.01
C ALA A 63 -9.67 0.10 -12.01
N LEU A 64 -10.09 0.97 -12.94
CA LEU A 64 -11.00 0.57 -14.02
C LEU A 64 -10.37 -0.51 -14.92
N THR A 65 -9.10 -0.37 -15.27
CA THR A 65 -8.37 -1.36 -16.09
C THR A 65 -8.28 -2.71 -15.37
N LYS A 66 -7.95 -2.72 -14.07
CA LYS A 66 -7.93 -3.93 -13.21
C LYS A 66 -9.33 -4.57 -13.12
N ALA A 67 -10.39 -3.77 -12.90
CA ALA A 67 -11.76 -4.28 -12.85
C ALA A 67 -12.20 -4.93 -14.17
N VAL A 68 -11.84 -4.34 -15.30
CA VAL A 68 -12.11 -4.92 -16.63
C VAL A 68 -11.31 -6.22 -16.84
N ALA A 69 -10.06 -6.28 -16.40
CA ALA A 69 -9.25 -7.50 -16.48
C ALA A 69 -9.85 -8.64 -15.63
N ARG A 70 -10.31 -8.35 -14.40
CA ARG A 70 -11.02 -9.32 -13.55
C ARG A 70 -12.33 -9.79 -14.18
N LEU A 71 -13.09 -8.86 -14.75
CA LEU A 71 -14.31 -9.20 -15.45
C LEU A 71 -14.07 -10.14 -16.64
N ARG A 72 -13.04 -9.85 -17.46
CA ARG A 72 -12.63 -10.73 -18.56
C ARG A 72 -12.25 -12.11 -18.07
N LYS A 73 -11.41 -12.19 -17.04
CA LYS A 73 -10.99 -13.46 -16.44
C LYS A 73 -12.19 -14.29 -15.98
N ALA A 74 -13.17 -13.68 -15.33
CA ALA A 74 -14.38 -14.35 -14.85
C ALA A 74 -15.30 -14.84 -15.99
N LEU A 75 -15.37 -14.07 -17.07
CA LEU A 75 -16.15 -14.43 -18.26
C LEU A 75 -15.40 -15.38 -19.21
N GLY A 76 -14.09 -15.64 -18.96
CA GLY A 76 -13.25 -16.36 -19.91
C GLY A 76 -13.06 -15.62 -21.23
N ASP A 77 -13.05 -14.28 -21.18
CA ASP A 77 -12.86 -13.40 -22.34
C ASP A 77 -11.38 -13.08 -22.53
N ASP A 78 -10.96 -12.91 -23.78
CA ASP A 78 -9.60 -12.52 -24.13
C ASP A 78 -9.61 -11.15 -24.81
N SER A 79 -8.62 -10.33 -24.48
CA SER A 79 -8.44 -9.03 -25.10
C SER A 79 -8.16 -9.08 -26.62
N ALA A 80 -7.79 -10.23 -27.14
CA ALA A 80 -7.56 -10.47 -28.57
C ALA A 80 -8.84 -10.88 -29.31
N THR A 81 -9.74 -11.66 -28.66
CA THR A 81 -10.96 -12.21 -29.30
C THR A 81 -12.19 -11.34 -29.09
N HIS A 82 -12.20 -10.49 -28.05
CA HIS A 82 -13.30 -9.57 -27.71
C HIS A 82 -14.70 -10.24 -27.72
N ARG A 83 -14.81 -11.42 -27.11
CA ARG A 83 -16.05 -12.20 -27.12
C ARG A 83 -17.21 -11.50 -26.40
N TYR A 84 -16.92 -10.84 -25.27
CA TYR A 84 -17.91 -10.13 -24.46
C TYR A 84 -17.62 -8.65 -24.34
N LEU A 85 -16.32 -8.26 -24.23
CA LEU A 85 -15.90 -6.89 -23.94
C LEU A 85 -14.92 -6.39 -25.00
N GLU A 86 -15.36 -5.43 -25.80
CA GLU A 86 -14.49 -4.69 -26.72
C GLU A 86 -13.85 -3.51 -26.00
N THR A 87 -12.50 -3.36 -26.17
CA THR A 87 -11.78 -2.16 -25.74
C THR A 87 -11.57 -1.24 -26.94
N VAL A 88 -12.10 -0.03 -26.87
CA VAL A 88 -11.77 1.04 -27.81
C VAL A 88 -10.68 1.89 -27.18
N ARG A 89 -9.44 1.77 -27.72
CA ARG A 89 -8.25 2.44 -27.17
C ARG A 89 -8.51 3.93 -26.91
N SER A 90 -8.11 4.39 -25.73
CA SER A 90 -8.24 5.77 -25.26
C SER A 90 -9.68 6.32 -25.15
N ARG A 91 -10.72 5.52 -25.42
CA ARG A 91 -12.11 5.98 -25.40
C ARG A 91 -12.98 5.28 -24.35
N GLY A 92 -12.93 3.94 -24.24
CA GLY A 92 -13.79 3.23 -23.29
C GLY A 92 -13.99 1.76 -23.64
N TYR A 93 -15.12 1.22 -23.17
CA TYR A 93 -15.48 -0.18 -23.31
C TYR A 93 -16.90 -0.34 -23.85
N ARG A 94 -17.17 -1.45 -24.52
CA ARG A 94 -18.50 -1.82 -25.03
C ARG A 94 -18.75 -3.29 -24.80
N PHE A 95 -19.96 -3.64 -24.34
CA PHE A 95 -20.41 -5.02 -24.28
C PHE A 95 -20.92 -5.44 -25.66
N VAL A 96 -20.40 -6.55 -26.21
CA VAL A 96 -20.63 -6.93 -27.62
C VAL A 96 -21.41 -8.23 -27.79
N ALA A 97 -21.62 -9.01 -26.72
CA ALA A 97 -22.39 -10.23 -26.80
C ALA A 97 -23.89 -9.95 -26.94
N VAL A 98 -24.59 -10.88 -27.56
CA VAL A 98 -26.09 -10.84 -27.66
C VAL A 98 -26.68 -11.13 -26.29
N VAL A 99 -27.50 -10.22 -25.77
CA VAL A 99 -28.13 -10.32 -24.45
C VAL A 99 -29.64 -10.51 -24.61
N GLU A 100 -30.17 -11.58 -23.99
CA GLU A 100 -31.60 -11.81 -23.87
C GLU A 100 -32.07 -11.33 -22.49
N GLU A 101 -33.14 -10.52 -22.46
CA GLU A 101 -33.80 -10.13 -21.23
C GLU A 101 -34.86 -11.17 -20.83
N ILE A 102 -34.70 -11.76 -19.64
CA ILE A 102 -35.62 -12.77 -19.12
C ILE A 102 -36.42 -12.17 -17.97
N GLU A 103 -37.75 -12.15 -18.08
CA GLU A 103 -38.62 -11.79 -16.95
C GLU A 103 -38.50 -12.85 -15.84
N SER A 104 -38.30 -12.40 -14.60
CA SER A 104 -38.31 -13.30 -13.44
C SER A 104 -39.66 -14.00 -13.32
N PRO A 105 -39.73 -15.33 -13.15
CA PRO A 105 -40.98 -16.01 -12.93
C PRO A 105 -41.66 -15.50 -11.65
N ASN A 106 -42.80 -14.86 -11.81
CA ASN A 106 -43.65 -14.40 -10.73
C ASN A 106 -44.02 -15.57 -9.81
N GLN A 107 -43.89 -15.39 -8.51
CA GLN A 107 -44.43 -16.27 -7.50
C GLN A 107 -45.98 -16.27 -7.66
N HIS A 108 -46.51 -17.34 -8.22
CA HIS A 108 -47.94 -17.55 -8.28
C HIS A 108 -48.47 -17.94 -6.90
N ASN A 109 -49.37 -17.11 -6.37
CA ASN A 109 -50.23 -17.39 -5.25
C ASN A 109 -51.05 -18.66 -5.52
N HIS A 110 -50.89 -19.69 -4.72
CA HIS A 110 -51.80 -20.80 -4.64
C HIS A 110 -52.76 -20.60 -3.46
N SER A 111 -54.01 -20.35 -3.77
CA SER A 111 -55.12 -20.44 -2.84
C SER A 111 -55.43 -21.90 -2.47
N PRO A 112 -55.78 -22.19 -1.20
CA PRO A 112 -55.93 -23.57 -0.75
C PRO A 112 -57.31 -24.16 -1.10
N GLY A 113 -57.31 -25.26 -1.87
CA GLY A 113 -58.44 -26.14 -2.05
C GLY A 113 -58.71 -27.01 -0.80
N LYS A 114 -59.95 -27.03 -0.37
CA LYS A 114 -60.47 -27.80 0.78
C LYS A 114 -60.39 -29.31 0.52
N GLY A 115 -59.86 -30.05 1.49
CA GLY A 115 -60.12 -31.50 1.64
C GLY A 115 -58.89 -32.24 2.21
N HIS A 116 -59.04 -32.71 3.45
CA HIS A 116 -58.37 -33.81 4.17
C HIS A 116 -57.86 -33.44 5.58
N ALA A 117 -58.82 -33.36 6.48
CA ALA A 117 -58.59 -32.92 7.88
C ALA A 117 -58.21 -34.04 8.87
N THR A 118 -57.71 -35.19 8.46
CA THR A 118 -57.46 -36.31 9.41
C THR A 118 -56.04 -36.88 9.43
N ILE A 119 -55.20 -36.57 8.49
CA ILE A 119 -53.79 -37.05 8.49
C ILE A 119 -52.83 -36.01 9.09
N VAL A 120 -53.23 -34.73 9.08
CA VAL A 120 -52.38 -33.60 9.50
C VAL A 120 -52.13 -33.57 11.02
N ARG A 121 -53.03 -34.13 11.85
CA ARG A 121 -52.91 -34.06 13.32
C ARG A 121 -51.83 -34.98 13.90
N ARG A 122 -51.44 -36.07 13.22
CA ARG A 122 -50.36 -36.96 13.63
C ARG A 122 -49.00 -36.48 13.10
N ALA A 123 -48.98 -35.83 11.95
CA ALA A 123 -47.75 -35.24 11.40
C ALA A 123 -47.33 -33.98 12.15
N LEU A 124 -48.25 -33.15 12.63
CA LEU A 124 -47.95 -31.93 13.43
C LEU A 124 -47.39 -32.25 14.84
N LEU A 125 -47.80 -33.38 15.46
CA LEU A 125 -47.24 -33.81 16.73
C LEU A 125 -45.83 -34.40 16.59
N ALA A 126 -45.55 -35.08 15.50
CA ALA A 126 -44.23 -35.60 15.17
C ALA A 126 -43.24 -34.48 14.78
N SER A 127 -43.69 -33.47 14.05
CA SER A 127 -42.88 -32.32 13.68
C SER A 127 -42.58 -31.41 14.88
N ALA A 128 -43.55 -31.23 15.80
CA ALA A 128 -43.32 -30.46 17.03
C ALA A 128 -42.32 -31.15 17.96
N ALA A 129 -42.36 -32.49 18.06
CA ALA A 129 -41.39 -33.27 18.83
C ALA A 129 -40.00 -33.25 18.19
N ALA A 130 -39.90 -33.28 16.88
CA ALA A 130 -38.61 -33.15 16.16
C ALA A 130 -38.00 -31.74 16.25
N ILE A 131 -38.83 -30.69 16.20
CA ILE A 131 -38.38 -29.30 16.40
C ILE A 131 -37.93 -29.09 17.86
N LEU A 132 -38.70 -29.64 18.84
CA LEU A 132 -38.30 -29.56 20.25
C LEU A 132 -36.99 -30.33 20.53
N ALA A 133 -36.80 -31.50 19.91
CA ALA A 133 -35.54 -32.24 20.00
C ALA A 133 -34.37 -31.51 19.35
N LEU A 134 -34.60 -30.84 18.19
CA LEU A 134 -33.62 -30.00 17.52
C LEU A 134 -33.24 -28.75 18.36
N VAL A 135 -34.24 -28.13 19.00
CA VAL A 135 -34.02 -26.99 19.91
C VAL A 135 -33.24 -27.44 21.18
N ILE A 136 -33.62 -28.62 21.74
CA ILE A 136 -32.89 -29.18 22.91
C ILE A 136 -31.46 -29.55 22.49
N VAL A 137 -31.25 -30.13 21.32
CA VAL A 137 -29.90 -30.40 20.80
C VAL A 137 -29.13 -29.09 20.55
N ALA A 138 -29.77 -28.05 20.05
CA ALA A 138 -29.14 -26.74 19.82
C ALA A 138 -28.83 -25.99 21.13
N VAL A 139 -29.66 -26.20 22.21
CA VAL A 139 -29.45 -25.55 23.52
C VAL A 139 -28.47 -26.33 24.41
N PHE A 140 -28.43 -27.66 24.30
CA PHE A 140 -27.59 -28.53 25.13
C PHE A 140 -26.37 -29.10 24.41
N TRP A 141 -26.16 -28.83 23.11
CA TRP A 141 -24.94 -29.15 22.44
C TRP A 141 -23.90 -28.06 22.77
N PRO A 142 -22.87 -28.36 23.53
CA PRO A 142 -21.79 -27.40 23.74
C PRO A 142 -20.85 -27.36 22.54
N GLY A 143 -21.40 -27.51 21.36
CA GLY A 143 -20.72 -27.24 20.10
C GLY A 143 -20.72 -25.73 19.91
N THR A 144 -19.62 -25.13 20.28
CA THR A 144 -19.19 -23.80 19.90
C THR A 144 -19.64 -23.44 18.49
N LEU A 145 -20.83 -22.80 18.37
CA LEU A 145 -20.96 -21.74 17.43
C LEU A 145 -20.04 -20.64 17.99
N GLN A 146 -18.75 -20.80 17.81
CA GLN A 146 -17.90 -19.65 17.68
C GLN A 146 -18.50 -18.89 16.49
N HIS A 147 -19.35 -17.93 16.80
CA HIS A 147 -19.35 -16.72 16.02
C HIS A 147 -17.89 -16.26 16.16
N GLU A 148 -17.06 -16.63 15.21
CA GLU A 148 -15.94 -15.80 14.84
C GLU A 148 -16.58 -14.47 14.50
N THR A 149 -16.69 -13.58 15.48
CA THR A 149 -16.69 -12.15 15.16
C THR A 149 -15.54 -12.02 14.18
N PRO A 150 -15.73 -11.49 12.98
CA PRO A 150 -14.58 -11.16 12.13
C PRO A 150 -13.63 -10.41 13.08
N GLU A 151 -12.48 -11.00 13.42
CA GLU A 151 -11.41 -10.23 14.04
C GLU A 151 -11.25 -9.05 13.09
N GLU A 152 -11.57 -7.86 13.56
CA GLU A 152 -11.27 -6.64 12.82
C GLU A 152 -9.78 -6.76 12.51
N GLU A 153 -9.48 -7.02 11.24
CA GLU A 153 -8.14 -7.38 10.80
C GLU A 153 -7.26 -6.15 10.95
N VAL A 154 -6.48 -6.19 12.01
CA VAL A 154 -5.59 -5.11 12.43
C VAL A 154 -4.44 -4.99 11.43
N ILE A 155 -4.30 -3.84 10.77
CA ILE A 155 -3.15 -3.55 9.92
C ILE A 155 -1.94 -3.30 10.82
N ARG A 156 -0.92 -4.14 10.70
CA ARG A 156 0.36 -4.05 11.45
C ARG A 156 1.57 -3.87 10.55
N SER A 157 1.37 -3.99 9.26
CA SER A 157 2.43 -3.89 8.27
C SER A 157 1.95 -3.22 6.99
N LEU A 158 2.78 -2.38 6.43
CA LEU A 158 2.48 -1.50 5.30
C LEU A 158 3.63 -1.49 4.29
N ALA A 159 3.30 -1.44 3.02
CA ALA A 159 4.25 -1.10 1.97
C ALA A 159 3.73 0.10 1.17
N VAL A 160 4.60 1.07 0.93
CA VAL A 160 4.32 2.19 0.03
C VAL A 160 4.91 1.85 -1.33
N LEU A 161 4.07 1.71 -2.35
CA LEU A 161 4.55 1.48 -3.71
C LEU A 161 5.09 2.78 -4.32
N PRO A 162 6.02 2.68 -5.29
CA PRO A 162 6.49 3.86 -6.01
C PRO A 162 5.33 4.71 -6.54
N LEU A 163 5.35 6.00 -6.23
CA LEU A 163 4.31 6.91 -6.69
C LEU A 163 4.35 7.05 -8.22
N ASN A 164 3.19 7.18 -8.85
CA ASN A 164 3.08 7.38 -10.29
C ASN A 164 3.34 8.85 -10.64
N ASN A 165 4.23 9.10 -11.59
CA ASN A 165 4.47 10.43 -12.14
C ASN A 165 3.36 10.78 -13.15
N LEU A 166 2.53 11.78 -12.83
CA LEU A 166 1.46 12.28 -13.70
C LEU A 166 1.83 13.57 -14.43
N THR A 167 3.07 14.05 -14.29
CA THR A 167 3.51 15.28 -14.98
C THR A 167 3.62 15.11 -16.50
N GLY A 168 3.69 13.86 -16.98
CA GLY A 168 3.94 13.54 -18.37
C GLY A 168 5.40 13.75 -18.81
N ASP A 169 6.27 14.18 -17.90
CA ASP A 169 7.70 14.42 -18.11
C ASP A 169 8.53 13.38 -17.33
N PRO A 170 9.14 12.40 -18.00
CA PRO A 170 9.99 11.41 -17.35
C PRO A 170 11.21 12.01 -16.63
N GLU A 171 11.63 13.22 -17.02
CA GLU A 171 12.73 13.90 -16.34
C GLU A 171 12.39 14.33 -14.92
N GLN A 172 11.10 14.28 -14.53
CA GLN A 172 10.64 14.55 -13.17
C GLN A 172 10.45 13.28 -12.30
N ASP A 173 10.76 12.09 -12.81
CA ASP A 173 10.65 10.84 -12.04
C ASP A 173 11.48 10.91 -10.75
N TYR A 174 12.67 11.54 -10.79
CA TYR A 174 13.51 11.72 -9.61
C TYR A 174 12.80 12.48 -8.47
N TYR A 175 11.98 13.47 -8.83
CA TYR A 175 11.26 14.27 -7.84
C TYR A 175 10.20 13.43 -7.13
N VAL A 176 9.47 12.63 -7.91
CA VAL A 176 8.47 11.68 -7.39
C VAL A 176 9.13 10.65 -6.49
N ASP A 177 10.31 10.15 -6.86
CA ASP A 177 11.11 9.21 -6.07
C ASP A 177 11.60 9.81 -4.76
N GLY A 178 12.02 11.07 -4.76
CA GLY A 178 12.42 11.78 -3.55
C GLY A 178 11.25 11.94 -2.57
N LEU A 179 10.05 12.28 -3.06
CA LEU A 179 8.87 12.40 -2.21
C LEU A 179 8.35 11.04 -1.73
N HIS A 180 8.48 9.99 -2.53
CA HIS A 180 8.22 8.62 -2.09
C HIS A 180 9.13 8.23 -0.93
N ASP A 181 10.44 8.55 -1.00
CA ASP A 181 11.41 8.29 0.07
C ASP A 181 11.01 8.97 1.38
N ILE A 182 10.58 10.23 1.29
CA ILE A 182 10.12 11.01 2.46
C ILE A 182 8.84 10.39 3.05
N LEU A 183 7.87 10.00 2.22
CA LEU A 183 6.64 9.37 2.69
C LEU A 183 6.90 8.04 3.40
N VAL A 184 7.79 7.21 2.86
CA VAL A 184 8.22 5.97 3.53
C VAL A 184 8.87 6.29 4.88
N THR A 185 9.74 7.30 4.94
CA THR A 185 10.42 7.73 6.17
C THR A 185 9.42 8.21 7.23
N GLU A 186 8.46 9.06 6.85
CA GLU A 186 7.42 9.57 7.76
C GLU A 186 6.56 8.43 8.35
N LEU A 187 6.14 7.50 7.49
CA LEU A 187 5.34 6.35 7.92
C LEU A 187 6.12 5.36 8.79
N SER A 188 7.43 5.20 8.57
CA SER A 188 8.26 4.26 9.33
C SER A 188 8.50 4.68 10.79
N GLN A 189 8.28 5.97 11.11
CA GLN A 189 8.34 6.49 12.47
C GLN A 189 7.12 6.08 13.34
N MET A 190 6.09 5.49 12.72
CA MET A 190 4.92 4.96 13.43
C MET A 190 5.26 3.67 14.16
N ARG A 191 5.44 3.73 15.50
CA ARG A 191 5.92 2.61 16.34
C ARG A 191 5.13 1.30 16.23
N ARG A 192 3.88 1.36 15.78
CA ARG A 192 2.96 0.21 15.68
C ARG A 192 2.93 -0.42 14.31
N LEU A 193 3.51 0.24 13.33
CA LEU A 193 3.43 -0.12 11.94
C LEU A 193 4.81 -0.52 11.42
N ARG A 194 4.94 -1.75 10.98
CA ARG A 194 6.13 -2.19 10.24
C ARG A 194 6.01 -1.71 8.80
N VAL A 195 6.85 -0.78 8.40
CA VAL A 195 6.88 -0.25 7.03
C VAL A 195 7.97 -0.96 6.23
N THR A 196 7.60 -1.45 5.05
CA THR A 196 8.56 -2.09 4.13
C THR A 196 9.50 -1.04 3.53
N SER A 197 10.78 -1.38 3.46
CA SER A 197 11.81 -0.47 2.95
C SER A 197 11.51 -0.04 1.50
N ARG A 198 11.86 1.20 1.16
CA ARG A 198 11.73 1.74 -0.20
C ARG A 198 12.46 0.88 -1.24
N GLN A 199 13.62 0.34 -0.91
CA GLN A 199 14.38 -0.53 -1.81
C GLN A 199 13.59 -1.79 -2.21
N SER A 200 12.84 -2.39 -1.27
CA SER A 200 12.03 -3.57 -1.55
C SER A 200 10.80 -3.25 -2.41
N THR A 201 10.24 -2.05 -2.28
CA THR A 201 9.06 -1.64 -3.06
C THR A 201 9.41 -1.08 -4.44
N SER A 202 10.61 -0.55 -4.65
CA SER A 202 11.04 0.08 -5.91
C SER A 202 10.95 -0.86 -7.13
N ARG A 203 11.08 -2.17 -6.93
CA ARG A 203 10.96 -3.18 -8.00
C ARG A 203 9.54 -3.28 -8.59
N TYR A 204 8.53 -2.78 -7.88
CA TYR A 204 7.14 -2.78 -8.32
C TYR A 204 6.75 -1.53 -9.11
N ARG A 205 7.72 -0.68 -9.45
CA ARG A 205 7.48 0.44 -10.36
C ARG A 205 6.94 -0.08 -11.69
N ASN A 206 5.78 0.41 -12.11
CA ASN A 206 5.08 -0.03 -13.32
C ASN A 206 4.78 -1.55 -13.35
N SER A 207 4.64 -2.18 -12.20
CA SER A 207 4.28 -3.60 -12.11
C SER A 207 2.82 -3.82 -12.54
N ASP A 208 2.58 -4.85 -13.35
CA ASP A 208 1.24 -5.32 -13.72
C ASP A 208 0.67 -6.33 -12.71
N LEU A 209 1.39 -6.64 -11.65
CA LEU A 209 0.93 -7.57 -10.61
C LEU A 209 -0.27 -6.99 -9.86
N PRO A 210 -1.25 -7.83 -9.49
CA PRO A 210 -2.33 -7.41 -8.60
C PRO A 210 -1.79 -6.96 -7.24
N THR A 211 -2.42 -5.94 -6.63
CA THR A 211 -2.03 -5.41 -5.32
C THR A 211 -1.96 -6.48 -4.24
N THR A 212 -2.90 -7.45 -4.26
CA THR A 212 -2.90 -8.61 -3.35
C THR A 212 -1.69 -9.54 -3.54
N GLU A 213 -1.18 -9.66 -4.75
CA GLU A 213 0.01 -10.45 -5.02
C GLU A 213 1.27 -9.74 -4.54
N ILE A 214 1.36 -8.43 -4.75
CA ILE A 214 2.44 -7.59 -4.24
C ILE A 214 2.44 -7.62 -2.69
N ALA A 215 1.27 -7.45 -2.06
CA ALA A 215 1.14 -7.51 -0.60
C ALA A 215 1.61 -8.88 -0.05
N ARG A 216 1.25 -9.97 -0.72
CA ARG A 216 1.67 -11.32 -0.35
C ARG A 216 3.19 -11.53 -0.52
N GLU A 217 3.79 -11.02 -1.60
CA GLU A 217 5.24 -11.11 -1.82
C GLU A 217 6.04 -10.30 -0.78
N LEU A 218 5.54 -9.11 -0.42
CA LEU A 218 6.13 -8.24 0.59
C LEU A 218 5.79 -8.67 2.03
N GLY A 219 4.79 -9.54 2.21
CA GLY A 219 4.32 -9.99 3.52
C GLY A 219 3.73 -8.86 4.36
N VAL A 220 2.91 -8.00 3.74
CA VAL A 220 2.27 -6.84 4.38
C VAL A 220 0.76 -6.97 4.39
N ASP A 221 0.13 -6.32 5.39
CA ASP A 221 -1.32 -6.31 5.56
C ASP A 221 -1.99 -5.29 4.65
N ALA A 222 -1.31 -4.17 4.37
CA ALA A 222 -1.84 -3.08 3.54
C ALA A 222 -0.80 -2.51 2.59
N ILE A 223 -1.29 -1.89 1.52
CA ILE A 223 -0.50 -1.20 0.49
C ILE A 223 -0.95 0.25 0.44
N VAL A 224 0.01 1.16 0.35
CA VAL A 224 -0.20 2.55 -0.07
C VAL A 224 0.19 2.69 -1.53
N GLU A 225 -0.76 3.10 -2.36
CA GLU A 225 -0.52 3.51 -3.74
C GLU A 225 -0.79 5.00 -3.89
N GLY A 226 -0.15 5.63 -4.86
CA GLY A 226 -0.40 7.04 -5.10
C GLY A 226 0.17 7.55 -6.41
N SER A 227 -0.10 8.83 -6.65
CA SER A 227 0.41 9.55 -7.81
C SER A 227 0.73 10.99 -7.44
N LEU A 228 1.64 11.58 -8.19
CA LEU A 228 2.07 12.95 -8.04
C LEU A 228 1.97 13.68 -9.37
N LEU A 229 1.39 14.88 -9.31
CA LEU A 229 1.38 15.86 -10.39
C LEU A 229 2.07 17.13 -9.90
N ARG A 230 3.08 17.62 -10.65
CA ARG A 230 3.72 18.91 -10.41
C ARG A 230 3.48 19.83 -11.60
N GLU A 231 2.84 20.95 -11.37
CA GLU A 231 2.60 22.00 -12.36
C GLU A 231 3.20 23.32 -11.84
N GLY A 232 4.41 23.62 -12.29
CA GLY A 232 5.15 24.80 -11.82
C GLY A 232 5.40 24.76 -10.32
N ASN A 233 4.74 25.66 -9.57
CA ASN A 233 4.83 25.76 -8.11
C ASN A 233 3.75 24.97 -7.37
N ARG A 234 2.82 24.32 -8.09
CA ARG A 234 1.73 23.54 -7.50
C ARG A 234 2.07 22.06 -7.54
N ILE A 235 1.90 21.40 -6.41
CA ILE A 235 2.04 19.95 -6.25
C ILE A 235 0.69 19.38 -5.83
N GLU A 236 0.26 18.34 -6.50
CA GLU A 236 -0.91 17.55 -6.17
C GLU A 236 -0.49 16.11 -5.95
N VAL A 237 -0.88 15.55 -4.80
CA VAL A 237 -0.62 14.15 -4.44
C VAL A 237 -1.96 13.47 -4.20
N THR A 238 -2.19 12.37 -4.89
CA THR A 238 -3.33 11.48 -4.63
C THR A 238 -2.78 10.21 -4.02
N VAL A 239 -3.34 9.79 -2.88
CA VAL A 239 -2.90 8.61 -2.14
C VAL A 239 -4.10 7.78 -1.74
N GLN A 240 -3.94 6.47 -1.74
CA GLN A 240 -4.93 5.51 -1.33
C GLN A 240 -4.30 4.41 -0.47
N LEU A 241 -5.03 3.96 0.55
CA LEU A 241 -4.71 2.83 1.40
C LEU A 241 -5.58 1.65 0.98
N ILE A 242 -4.97 0.52 0.71
CA ILE A 242 -5.62 -0.68 0.16
C ILE A 242 -5.32 -1.86 1.07
N ASP A 243 -6.35 -2.63 1.44
CA ASP A 243 -6.16 -3.90 2.14
C ASP A 243 -5.43 -4.90 1.24
N GLY A 244 -4.31 -5.45 1.74
CA GLY A 244 -3.43 -6.33 0.96
C GLY A 244 -4.02 -7.70 0.65
N ARG A 245 -5.10 -8.12 1.32
CA ARG A 245 -5.73 -9.43 1.16
C ARG A 245 -6.95 -9.36 0.26
N SER A 246 -7.79 -8.34 0.46
CA SER A 246 -9.07 -8.18 -0.22
C SER A 246 -9.03 -7.26 -1.44
N ASP A 247 -7.98 -6.44 -1.57
CA ASP A 247 -7.88 -5.34 -2.55
C ASP A 247 -8.97 -4.26 -2.32
N GLU A 248 -9.52 -4.19 -1.10
CA GLU A 248 -10.48 -3.19 -0.72
C GLU A 248 -9.79 -1.86 -0.47
N HIS A 249 -10.33 -0.78 -1.05
CA HIS A 249 -9.84 0.56 -0.79
C HIS A 249 -10.36 1.03 0.57
N LEU A 250 -9.49 1.07 1.57
CA LEU A 250 -9.81 1.48 2.92
C LEU A 250 -9.97 2.99 3.03
N TRP A 251 -9.14 3.72 2.28
CA TRP A 251 -9.12 5.17 2.28
C TRP A 251 -8.46 5.70 1.00
N ALA A 252 -8.91 6.87 0.52
CA ALA A 252 -8.31 7.59 -0.59
C ALA A 252 -8.53 9.09 -0.44
N GLN A 253 -7.48 9.89 -0.66
CA GLN A 253 -7.58 11.34 -0.59
C GLN A 253 -6.61 12.02 -1.55
N ARG A 254 -6.97 13.25 -1.93
CA ARG A 254 -6.15 14.13 -2.77
C ARG A 254 -5.77 15.37 -1.98
N TYR A 255 -4.50 15.74 -2.08
CA TYR A 255 -3.92 16.89 -1.43
C TYR A 255 -3.29 17.82 -2.45
N THR A 256 -3.31 19.12 -2.19
CA THR A 256 -2.68 20.14 -3.03
C THR A 256 -1.97 21.15 -2.16
N ARG A 257 -0.69 21.43 -2.49
CA ARG A 257 0.14 22.46 -1.83
C ARG A 257 1.04 23.15 -2.85
N GLU A 258 1.66 24.26 -2.43
CA GLU A 258 2.76 24.87 -3.16
C GLU A 258 4.07 24.11 -2.86
N ALA A 259 5.00 24.10 -3.82
CA ALA A 259 6.25 23.34 -3.74
C ALA A 259 7.07 23.56 -2.45
N PRO A 260 7.19 24.79 -1.88
CA PRO A 260 7.90 24.97 -0.61
C PRO A 260 7.31 24.19 0.56
N TYR A 261 6.02 23.85 0.51
CA TYR A 261 5.28 23.16 1.57
C TYR A 261 5.04 21.68 1.29
N VAL A 262 5.83 21.09 0.39
CA VAL A 262 5.63 19.67 0.00
C VAL A 262 5.91 18.71 1.17
N PHE A 263 6.83 19.06 2.07
CA PHE A 263 7.08 18.24 3.27
C PHE A 263 5.88 18.26 4.22
N ASP A 264 5.29 19.44 4.47
CA ASP A 264 4.05 19.55 5.26
C ASP A 264 2.92 18.72 4.63
N LEU A 265 2.86 18.68 3.28
CA LEU A 265 1.89 17.87 2.56
C LEU A 265 2.14 16.38 2.78
N ILE A 266 3.39 15.92 2.68
CA ILE A 266 3.73 14.50 2.90
C ILE A 266 3.47 14.09 4.36
N SER A 267 3.83 14.93 5.33
CA SER A 267 3.51 14.69 6.75
C SER A 267 1.99 14.63 6.98
N GLU A 268 1.20 15.50 6.34
CA GLU A 268 -0.27 15.46 6.41
C GLU A 268 -0.84 14.16 5.82
N VAL A 269 -0.26 13.66 4.72
CA VAL A 269 -0.61 12.37 4.12
C VAL A 269 -0.31 11.22 5.08
N ALA A 270 0.89 11.22 5.66
CA ALA A 270 1.30 10.20 6.63
C ALA A 270 0.38 10.22 7.86
N ASP A 271 0.04 11.41 8.36
CA ASP A 271 -0.90 11.61 9.46
C ASP A 271 -2.28 11.02 9.18
N ALA A 272 -2.79 11.24 7.98
CA ALA A 272 -4.10 10.73 7.58
C ALA A 272 -4.12 9.20 7.43
N ILE A 273 -3.05 8.60 6.90
CA ILE A 273 -2.89 7.15 6.83
C ILE A 273 -2.85 6.54 8.24
N ASP A 274 -2.07 7.15 9.16
CA ASP A 274 -2.00 6.70 10.56
C ASP A 274 -3.36 6.78 11.24
N ALA A 275 -4.09 7.87 11.05
CA ALA A 275 -5.42 8.04 11.63
C ALA A 275 -6.41 6.97 11.13
N GLU A 276 -6.38 6.63 9.84
CA GLU A 276 -7.23 5.58 9.27
C GLU A 276 -6.90 4.20 9.82
N ILE A 277 -5.60 3.88 9.92
CA ILE A 277 -5.14 2.61 10.50
C ILE A 277 -5.48 2.54 11.98
N THR A 278 -5.24 3.63 12.73
CA THR A 278 -5.45 3.71 14.18
C THR A 278 -6.93 3.70 14.57
N ALA A 279 -7.83 4.26 13.72
CA ALA A 279 -9.27 4.24 13.98
C ALA A 279 -9.83 2.82 14.15
N LYS A 280 -9.14 1.82 13.61
CA LYS A 280 -9.48 0.39 13.70
C LYS A 280 -8.70 -0.35 14.81
N LEU A 281 -7.89 0.36 15.61
CA LEU A 281 -7.11 -0.21 16.71
C LEU A 281 -7.65 0.21 18.06
N PRO A 282 -7.61 -0.65 19.13
CA PRO A 282 -7.84 -0.23 20.50
C PRO A 282 -6.81 0.85 20.87
N GLN A 283 -7.29 1.94 21.45
CA GLN A 283 -6.48 3.10 21.82
C GLN A 283 -5.37 2.73 22.80
N GLU A 284 -4.13 2.66 22.34
CA GLU A 284 -2.91 2.82 23.13
C GLU A 284 -1.73 3.13 22.21
N GLY A 285 -1.16 4.31 22.29
CA GLY A 285 0.12 4.61 21.68
C GLY A 285 0.44 6.07 21.47
N ASP A 286 1.57 6.44 22.01
CA ASP A 286 2.23 7.72 21.82
C ASP A 286 2.68 7.86 20.37
N ARG A 287 2.18 8.88 19.71
CA ARG A 287 2.70 9.37 18.45
C ARG A 287 3.86 10.31 18.76
N LEU A 288 5.00 10.09 18.17
CA LEU A 288 6.04 11.10 18.15
C LEU A 288 5.55 12.27 17.28
N THR A 289 5.06 13.33 17.91
CA THR A 289 4.77 14.57 17.20
C THR A 289 6.09 15.23 16.83
N HIS A 290 6.48 15.12 15.57
CA HIS A 290 7.62 15.88 15.05
C HIS A 290 7.21 17.34 14.88
N GLU A 291 8.08 18.27 15.26
CA GLU A 291 7.96 19.64 14.78
C GLU A 291 8.03 19.59 13.25
N ARG A 292 6.95 20.02 12.58
CA ARG A 292 6.91 20.03 11.12
C ARG A 292 8.07 20.87 10.60
N MET A 293 8.81 20.30 9.67
CA MET A 293 9.85 20.99 8.95
C MET A 293 9.16 22.13 8.17
N GLY A 294 9.46 23.37 8.47
CA GLY A 294 8.82 24.52 7.80
C GLY A 294 9.06 24.51 6.28
N PRO A 295 8.58 25.54 5.57
CA PRO A 295 8.75 25.59 4.12
C PRO A 295 10.22 25.58 3.73
N LEU A 296 10.59 24.71 2.79
CA LEU A 296 11.94 24.59 2.25
C LEU A 296 12.05 25.27 0.87
N ASP A 297 13.24 25.72 0.52
CA ASP A 297 13.52 26.19 -0.85
C ASP A 297 13.33 25.02 -1.83
N PRO A 298 12.46 25.17 -2.87
CA PRO A 298 12.21 24.10 -3.85
C PRO A 298 13.49 23.57 -4.51
N ARG A 299 14.53 24.40 -4.65
CA ARG A 299 15.82 23.98 -5.21
C ARG A 299 16.57 23.01 -4.28
N ALA A 300 16.39 23.12 -2.97
CA ALA A 300 16.95 22.16 -2.02
C ALA A 300 16.21 20.83 -2.11
N ILE A 301 14.91 20.85 -2.28
CA ILE A 301 14.07 19.67 -2.49
C ILE A 301 14.43 18.97 -3.79
N ASP A 302 14.55 19.70 -4.90
CA ASP A 302 14.98 19.16 -6.20
C ASP A 302 16.37 18.52 -6.10
N ALA A 303 17.32 19.17 -5.42
CA ALA A 303 18.66 18.63 -5.22
C ALA A 303 18.65 17.36 -4.35
N TYR A 304 17.85 17.34 -3.26
CA TYR A 304 17.68 16.15 -2.43
C TYR A 304 17.13 14.97 -3.26
N ALA A 305 16.04 15.18 -3.99
CA ALA A 305 15.40 14.17 -4.81
C ALA A 305 16.33 13.61 -5.90
N LEU A 306 17.11 14.48 -6.57
CA LEU A 306 18.16 14.07 -7.51
C LEU A 306 19.24 13.23 -6.81
N GLY A 307 19.64 13.63 -5.61
CA GLY A 307 20.60 12.87 -4.80
C GLY A 307 20.11 11.45 -4.53
N VAL A 308 18.88 11.29 -4.08
CA VAL A 308 18.23 9.98 -3.83
C VAL A 308 18.21 9.12 -5.10
N ALA A 309 17.76 9.67 -6.22
CA ALA A 309 17.66 8.93 -7.49
C ALA A 309 19.05 8.51 -8.03
N HIS A 310 20.10 9.29 -7.76
CA HIS A 310 21.45 8.92 -8.15
C HIS A 310 22.08 7.89 -7.21
N LEU A 311 21.79 7.95 -5.92
CA LEU A 311 22.27 7.00 -4.93
C LEU A 311 21.81 5.57 -5.23
N ASP A 312 20.56 5.41 -5.69
CA ASP A 312 19.95 4.13 -6.08
C ASP A 312 20.65 3.40 -7.23
N ARG A 313 21.52 4.08 -7.97
CA ARG A 313 22.29 3.45 -9.05
C ARG A 313 23.43 2.55 -8.55
N PHE A 314 23.78 2.63 -7.28
CA PHE A 314 24.81 1.81 -6.62
C PHE A 314 26.14 1.70 -7.38
N ASN A 315 26.54 2.76 -8.10
CA ASN A 315 27.79 2.81 -8.84
C ASN A 315 28.57 4.10 -8.54
N ARG A 316 29.86 4.13 -8.93
CA ARG A 316 30.77 5.25 -8.61
C ARG A 316 30.22 6.61 -9.04
N ASP A 317 29.70 6.71 -10.27
CA ASP A 317 29.23 7.98 -10.82
C ASP A 317 27.93 8.43 -10.15
N GLY A 318 27.03 7.48 -9.86
CA GLY A 318 25.81 7.73 -9.11
C GLY A 318 26.10 8.25 -7.70
N ILE A 319 26.94 7.56 -6.95
CA ILE A 319 27.32 7.95 -5.58
C ILE A 319 27.99 9.33 -5.57
N ARG A 320 28.91 9.59 -6.49
CA ARG A 320 29.57 10.90 -6.59
C ARG A 320 28.60 12.02 -6.92
N THR A 321 27.66 11.76 -7.84
CA THR A 321 26.61 12.73 -8.19
C THR A 321 25.67 12.94 -6.99
N ALA A 322 25.26 11.89 -6.30
CA ALA A 322 24.43 11.98 -5.09
C ALA A 322 25.07 12.84 -4.01
N ILE A 323 26.38 12.63 -3.72
CA ILE A 323 27.14 13.47 -2.78
C ILE A 323 27.05 14.94 -3.18
N GLY A 324 27.29 15.28 -4.47
CA GLY A 324 27.21 16.66 -4.94
C GLY A 324 25.81 17.26 -4.82
N GLN A 325 24.79 16.48 -5.07
CA GLN A 325 23.39 16.93 -4.97
C GLN A 325 22.97 17.15 -3.51
N PHE A 326 23.30 16.23 -2.60
CA PHE A 326 23.01 16.43 -1.17
C PHE A 326 23.81 17.60 -0.59
N GLN A 327 25.06 17.81 -1.00
CA GLN A 327 25.84 19.00 -0.63
C GLN A 327 25.16 20.29 -1.12
N THR A 328 24.59 20.28 -2.32
CA THR A 328 23.81 21.41 -2.84
C THR A 328 22.57 21.67 -1.99
N ALA A 329 21.82 20.62 -1.64
CA ALA A 329 20.64 20.74 -0.82
C ALA A 329 20.95 21.36 0.55
N VAL A 330 21.96 20.85 1.25
CA VAL A 330 22.32 21.37 2.59
C VAL A 330 23.04 22.74 2.55
N ALA A 331 23.60 23.13 1.42
CA ALA A 331 24.14 24.49 1.23
C ALA A 331 23.01 25.52 1.08
N ILE A 332 21.88 25.14 0.45
CA ILE A 332 20.68 25.96 0.31
C ILE A 332 19.92 25.98 1.64
N GLU A 333 19.69 24.82 2.23
CA GLU A 333 18.93 24.63 3.48
C GLU A 333 19.78 23.88 4.52
N PRO A 334 20.58 24.61 5.33
CA PRO A 334 21.49 23.99 6.31
C PRO A 334 20.78 23.18 7.41
N LYS A 335 19.50 23.41 7.65
CA LYS A 335 18.67 22.66 8.60
C LYS A 335 17.95 21.45 7.99
N PHE A 336 18.24 21.11 6.74
CA PHE A 336 17.62 19.97 6.08
C PHE A 336 18.25 18.65 6.57
N ALA A 337 17.79 18.17 7.72
CA ALA A 337 18.36 17.01 8.42
C ALA A 337 18.39 15.73 7.57
N LEU A 338 17.29 15.43 6.82
CA LEU A 338 17.23 14.27 5.93
C LEU A 338 18.33 14.32 4.87
N SER A 339 18.61 15.51 4.31
CA SER A 339 19.67 15.65 3.31
C SER A 339 21.07 15.44 3.90
N TRP A 340 21.31 15.88 5.12
CA TRP A 340 22.54 15.57 5.84
C TRP A 340 22.68 14.06 6.11
N GLY A 341 21.58 13.39 6.51
CA GLY A 341 21.54 11.94 6.72
C GLY A 341 21.85 11.17 5.44
N GLN A 342 21.23 11.53 4.32
CA GLN A 342 21.49 10.90 3.02
C GLN A 342 22.92 11.21 2.51
N LEU A 343 23.49 12.39 2.81
CA LEU A 343 24.88 12.70 2.53
C LEU A 343 25.83 11.78 3.32
N ALA A 344 25.50 11.50 4.58
CA ALA A 344 26.26 10.54 5.38
C ALA A 344 26.21 9.13 4.78
N VAL A 345 25.02 8.65 4.36
CA VAL A 345 24.86 7.36 3.68
C VAL A 345 25.65 7.33 2.37
N ALA A 346 25.64 8.39 1.58
CA ALA A 346 26.38 8.46 0.32
C ALA A 346 27.91 8.39 0.57
N HIS A 347 28.42 9.04 1.62
CA HIS A 347 29.83 8.90 2.03
C HIS A 347 30.15 7.51 2.59
N ALA A 348 29.20 6.87 3.28
CA ALA A 348 29.34 5.47 3.70
C ALA A 348 29.52 4.55 2.50
N MET A 349 28.67 4.68 1.50
CA MET A 349 28.76 3.87 0.26
C MET A 349 30.06 4.14 -0.49
N ASP A 350 30.52 5.41 -0.56
CA ASP A 350 31.78 5.77 -1.18
C ASP A 350 32.97 5.07 -0.50
N ALA A 351 32.96 5.00 0.85
CA ALA A 351 33.96 4.28 1.64
C ALA A 351 33.88 2.75 1.43
N LEU A 352 32.67 2.17 1.52
CA LEU A 352 32.45 0.73 1.47
C LEU A 352 32.79 0.13 0.11
N PHE A 353 32.46 0.84 -0.98
CA PHE A 353 32.84 0.41 -2.34
C PHE A 353 34.28 0.77 -2.72
N GLY A 354 35.03 1.43 -1.84
CA GLY A 354 36.43 1.79 -2.04
C GLY A 354 36.65 2.78 -3.20
N PHE A 355 35.71 3.68 -3.43
CA PHE A 355 35.83 4.69 -4.49
C PHE A 355 36.70 5.85 -4.08
N THR A 356 36.76 6.16 -2.78
CA THR A 356 37.68 7.08 -2.12
C THR A 356 38.42 6.33 -0.99
N PRO A 357 39.63 6.73 -0.59
CA PRO A 357 40.32 6.12 0.56
C PRO A 357 39.40 6.12 1.80
N PRO A 358 39.25 5.00 2.51
CA PRO A 358 38.24 4.87 3.59
C PRO A 358 38.37 5.93 4.67
N HIS A 359 39.62 6.29 5.07
CA HIS A 359 39.88 7.30 6.12
C HIS A 359 39.29 8.68 5.77
N GLU A 360 39.35 9.08 4.48
CA GLU A 360 38.82 10.37 4.03
C GLU A 360 37.26 10.34 3.99
N SER A 361 36.67 9.23 3.54
CA SER A 361 35.22 9.10 3.44
C SER A 361 34.57 8.91 4.81
N ILE A 362 35.21 8.19 5.74
CA ILE A 362 34.67 7.96 7.10
C ILE A 362 34.60 9.28 7.89
N GLU A 363 35.63 10.17 7.80
CA GLU A 363 35.56 11.47 8.44
C GLU A 363 34.38 12.32 7.92
N LYS A 364 34.16 12.34 6.60
CA LYS A 364 33.04 13.06 5.97
C LYS A 364 31.70 12.45 6.34
N TRP A 365 31.64 11.12 6.37
CA TRP A 365 30.46 10.37 6.78
C TRP A 365 30.05 10.73 8.22
N GLN A 366 31.00 10.63 9.18
CA GLN A 366 30.75 10.97 10.59
C GLN A 366 30.34 12.44 10.75
N ALA A 367 31.00 13.35 10.05
CA ALA A 367 30.64 14.76 10.09
C ALA A 367 29.24 15.05 9.56
N ALA A 368 28.86 14.43 8.47
CA ALA A 368 27.51 14.57 7.90
C ALA A 368 26.42 13.99 8.81
N ALA A 369 26.69 12.81 9.43
CA ALA A 369 25.75 12.19 10.38
C ALA A 369 25.54 13.08 11.62
N LEU A 370 26.60 13.66 12.18
CA LEU A 370 26.51 14.61 13.30
C LEU A 370 25.73 15.88 12.91
N LYS A 371 25.90 16.37 11.67
CA LYS A 371 25.14 17.51 11.16
C LYS A 371 23.66 17.21 10.97
N ALA A 372 23.31 15.98 10.58
CA ALA A 372 21.92 15.54 10.53
C ALA A 372 21.27 15.62 11.91
N ILE A 373 21.93 15.08 12.94
CA ILE A 373 21.45 15.09 14.34
C ILE A 373 21.43 16.52 14.92
N GLU A 374 22.41 17.38 14.58
CA GLU A 374 22.40 18.80 14.99
C GLU A 374 21.23 19.56 14.39
N ALA A 375 20.84 19.23 13.15
CA ALA A 375 19.73 19.87 12.44
C ALA A 375 18.37 19.39 12.96
N ASP A 376 18.24 18.09 13.27
CA ASP A 376 17.08 17.46 13.87
C ASP A 376 17.51 16.14 14.56
N ASP A 377 17.40 16.09 15.88
CA ASP A 377 17.79 14.93 16.68
C ASP A 377 16.78 13.78 16.62
N GLN A 378 15.61 14.00 16.01
CA GLN A 378 14.58 12.98 15.78
C GLN A 378 14.73 12.25 14.43
N VAL A 379 15.75 12.59 13.63
CA VAL A 379 15.97 11.96 12.32
C VAL A 379 16.75 10.64 12.47
N ALA A 380 16.06 9.50 12.34
CA ALA A 380 16.66 8.16 12.55
C ALA A 380 17.87 7.86 11.65
N ILE A 381 17.86 8.35 10.40
CA ILE A 381 18.95 8.13 9.43
C ILE A 381 20.28 8.75 9.91
N GLY A 382 20.22 9.89 10.63
CA GLY A 382 21.44 10.51 11.21
C GLY A 382 22.07 9.61 12.25
N HIS A 383 21.26 9.07 13.18
CA HIS A 383 21.73 8.13 14.22
C HIS A 383 22.22 6.81 13.62
N SER A 384 21.50 6.26 12.62
CA SER A 384 21.93 5.05 11.91
C SER A 384 23.30 5.24 11.24
N ALA A 385 23.48 6.34 10.53
CA ALA A 385 24.72 6.65 9.86
C ALA A 385 25.87 6.87 10.86
N LEU A 386 25.61 7.55 11.99
CA LEU A 386 26.60 7.74 13.05
C LEU A 386 27.00 6.40 13.68
N GLY A 387 26.04 5.51 13.94
CA GLY A 387 26.30 4.18 14.46
C GLY A 387 27.29 3.39 13.59
N TRP A 388 27.05 3.36 12.28
CA TRP A 388 27.94 2.70 11.35
C TRP A 388 29.33 3.37 11.29
N ALA A 389 29.41 4.71 11.28
CA ALA A 389 30.71 5.41 11.31
C ALA A 389 31.52 5.03 12.55
N ARG A 390 30.88 4.97 13.72
CA ARG A 390 31.48 4.54 14.99
C ARG A 390 31.92 3.07 14.94
N MET A 391 31.09 2.19 14.38
CA MET A 391 31.41 0.76 14.20
C MET A 391 32.71 0.60 13.38
N TYR A 392 32.86 1.34 12.28
CA TYR A 392 34.05 1.30 11.42
C TYR A 392 35.30 1.97 12.05
N THR A 393 35.12 2.83 13.04
CA THR A 393 36.26 3.45 13.79
C THR A 393 36.58 2.72 15.08
N GLY A 394 35.86 1.63 15.42
CA GLY A 394 36.10 0.78 16.59
C GLY A 394 35.45 1.27 17.89
N ASP A 395 34.58 2.28 17.83
CA ASP A 395 33.76 2.72 18.95
C ASP A 395 32.47 1.88 18.98
N PHE A 396 32.59 0.61 19.42
CA PHE A 396 31.46 -0.35 19.38
C PHE A 396 30.35 0.03 20.35
N ASP A 397 30.68 0.52 21.55
CA ASP A 397 29.67 0.91 22.55
C ASP A 397 28.83 2.09 22.02
N GLY A 398 29.51 3.14 21.54
CA GLY A 398 28.83 4.30 20.94
C GLY A 398 28.05 3.97 19.66
N ALA A 399 28.51 2.97 18.90
CA ALA A 399 27.77 2.48 17.74
C ALA A 399 26.43 1.86 18.15
N CYS A 400 26.45 0.97 19.14
CA CYS A 400 25.25 0.28 19.64
C CYS A 400 24.25 1.26 20.25
N GLU A 401 24.72 2.27 21.01
CA GLU A 401 23.87 3.37 21.48
C GLU A 401 23.19 4.12 20.33
N SER A 402 23.94 4.39 19.26
CA SER A 402 23.40 5.11 18.10
C SER A 402 22.36 4.29 17.33
N PHE A 403 22.57 2.98 17.17
CA PHE A 403 21.57 2.10 16.55
C PHE A 403 20.31 1.94 17.41
N ALA A 404 20.47 1.84 18.73
CA ALA A 404 19.34 1.79 19.66
C ALA A 404 18.48 3.06 19.56
N GLU A 405 19.11 4.23 19.49
CA GLU A 405 18.40 5.49 19.32
C GLU A 405 17.72 5.59 17.95
N ALA A 406 18.39 5.17 16.87
CA ALA A 406 17.79 5.12 15.54
C ALA A 406 16.54 4.22 15.51
N LEU A 407 16.57 3.04 16.15
CA LEU A 407 15.43 2.12 16.24
C LEU A 407 14.33 2.61 17.19
N ARG A 408 14.68 3.45 18.17
CA ARG A 408 13.68 4.12 19.00
C ARG A 408 12.87 5.12 18.17
N LEU A 409 13.52 5.81 17.24
CA LEU A 409 12.92 6.82 16.35
C LEU A 409 12.19 6.17 15.17
N ASP A 410 12.81 5.21 14.52
CA ASP A 410 12.26 4.43 13.40
C ASP A 410 12.50 2.93 13.64
N PRO A 411 11.50 2.20 14.16
CA PRO A 411 11.62 0.76 14.39
C PRO A 411 11.84 -0.06 13.13
N SER A 412 11.55 0.51 11.94
CA SER A 412 11.70 -0.15 10.64
C SER A 412 12.97 0.26 9.89
N ALA A 413 13.86 1.07 10.49
CA ALA A 413 15.09 1.54 9.87
C ALA A 413 16.05 0.39 9.51
N PRO A 414 16.19 -0.02 8.22
CA PRO A 414 16.95 -1.23 7.88
C PRO A 414 18.42 -1.14 8.27
N TYR A 415 19.04 0.02 8.06
CA TYR A 415 20.44 0.23 8.40
C TYR A 415 20.70 0.13 9.90
N ALA A 416 19.79 0.64 10.75
CA ALA A 416 19.90 0.51 12.19
C ALA A 416 19.65 -0.93 12.66
N MET A 417 18.68 -1.64 12.06
CA MET A 417 18.40 -3.04 12.38
C MET A 417 19.61 -3.95 12.08
N HIS A 418 20.32 -3.72 10.99
CA HIS A 418 21.56 -4.45 10.69
C HIS A 418 22.64 -4.16 11.73
N GLY A 419 22.84 -2.89 12.09
CA GLY A 419 23.81 -2.50 13.11
C GLY A 419 23.47 -3.07 14.50
N ASP A 420 22.20 -3.07 14.89
CA ASP A 420 21.73 -3.69 16.13
C ASP A 420 21.96 -5.21 16.14
N ALA A 421 21.75 -5.88 15.00
CA ALA A 421 22.09 -7.30 14.88
C ALA A 421 23.59 -7.55 15.12
N ASP A 422 24.47 -6.71 14.58
CA ASP A 422 25.91 -6.82 14.82
C ASP A 422 26.24 -6.57 16.30
N CYS A 423 25.58 -5.60 16.96
CA CYS A 423 25.74 -5.35 18.40
C CYS A 423 25.31 -6.56 19.23
N LEU A 424 24.16 -7.16 18.93
CA LEU A 424 23.68 -8.38 19.60
C LEU A 424 24.67 -9.55 19.43
N MET A 425 25.32 -9.64 18.27
CA MET A 425 26.36 -10.65 18.03
C MET A 425 27.63 -10.38 18.87
N LEU A 426 28.07 -9.12 18.98
CA LEU A 426 29.21 -8.72 19.80
C LEU A 426 28.97 -9.01 21.28
N ASP A 427 27.73 -8.82 21.77
CA ASP A 427 27.30 -9.13 23.14
C ASP A 427 27.09 -10.65 23.40
N GLY A 428 27.20 -11.50 22.38
CA GLY A 428 26.96 -12.93 22.48
C GLY A 428 25.48 -13.32 22.58
N ARG A 429 24.54 -12.41 22.30
CA ARG A 429 23.08 -12.58 22.35
C ARG A 429 22.56 -13.20 21.04
N MET A 430 23.03 -14.41 20.72
CA MET A 430 22.82 -15.05 19.42
C MET A 430 21.35 -15.32 19.09
N ASP A 431 20.53 -15.70 20.07
CA ASP A 431 19.09 -15.97 19.82
C ASP A 431 18.36 -14.68 19.42
N GLU A 432 18.70 -13.56 20.03
CA GLU A 432 18.12 -12.25 19.72
C GLU A 432 18.65 -11.72 18.38
N ASN A 433 19.92 -11.97 18.08
CA ASN A 433 20.49 -11.66 16.76
C ASN A 433 19.72 -12.40 15.65
N VAL A 434 19.47 -13.70 15.81
CA VAL A 434 18.67 -14.48 14.83
C VAL A 434 17.24 -13.93 14.70
N ALA A 435 16.62 -13.53 15.81
CA ALA A 435 15.29 -12.90 15.77
C ALA A 435 15.32 -11.57 14.99
N ARG A 436 16.35 -10.74 15.23
CA ARG A 436 16.54 -9.45 14.51
C ARG A 436 16.75 -9.67 13.01
N ILE A 437 17.58 -10.64 12.62
CA ILE A 437 17.79 -10.97 11.19
C ILE A 437 16.48 -11.39 10.50
N ARG A 438 15.62 -12.15 11.19
CA ARG A 438 14.30 -12.51 10.66
C ARG A 438 13.39 -11.28 10.50
N GLU A 439 13.48 -10.33 11.40
CA GLU A 439 12.75 -9.08 11.33
C GLU A 439 13.23 -8.21 10.16
N ILE A 440 14.54 -8.08 9.97
CA ILE A 440 15.15 -7.42 8.81
C ILE A 440 14.58 -8.00 7.51
N SER A 441 14.53 -9.34 7.40
CA SER A 441 13.98 -10.00 6.22
C SER A 441 12.50 -9.72 5.96
N ARG A 442 11.73 -9.27 6.98
CA ARG A 442 10.34 -8.83 6.82
C ARG A 442 10.22 -7.37 6.41
N VAL A 443 11.14 -6.50 6.88
CA VAL A 443 11.17 -5.07 6.52
C VAL A 443 11.79 -4.87 5.13
N SER A 444 12.81 -5.63 4.83
CA SER A 444 13.58 -5.57 3.58
C SER A 444 13.71 -6.95 2.94
N PRO A 445 12.62 -7.53 2.44
CA PRO A 445 12.60 -8.90 1.92
C PRO A 445 13.50 -9.10 0.69
N PHE A 446 13.95 -8.03 0.05
CA PHE A 446 14.76 -8.05 -1.16
C PHE A 446 16.08 -7.27 -1.06
N SER A 447 16.52 -6.93 0.15
CA SER A 447 17.81 -6.26 0.38
C SER A 447 18.96 -7.25 0.54
#